data_01d72a61636a952a0d8f82e3f859d06e
#
_entry.id   01d72a61636a952a0d8f82e3f859d06e
#
_cell.length_a   1.000
_cell.length_b   1.000
_cell.length_c   1.000
_cell.angle_alpha   90.00
_cell.angle_beta   90.00
_cell.angle_gamma   90.00
#
_symmetry.space_group_name_H-M   'P 1'
#
loop_
_entity.id
_entity.type
_entity.pdbx_description
1 polymer ?
#
loop_
_entity_poly.entity_id
_entity_poly.type
_entity_poly.pdbx_seq_one_letter_code
_entity_poly.pdbx_strand_id
1 'polypeptide(L)'
;MSKSLNLVAALLLLAACSPRLAPGAAPEGAAFMQRPDGFSDRYALEEMVILSRHNIRSPLSGKGSVLSRITPHEWFEWTSAPGELSLRGGALEVEMGQFFREWLVSEGFFDKNAVSEEGSVRFYANSIQRTRATARAFAAGMFPMADIAVEQHTPLGTMDPVFNPQITRISDGFVAKAQAEIEAMGGPDGPLKEKYALLEKVLDMKSAPAAKNDTAAFLPFKSSVRFELNKEPAMAGGLKMACSASDALTLQFYEEPDLLKAGFGRSLTRREWTEISSVKDWYQDILFAAPSVAVNVAHPMLQELLAELRRPDRRFAFLCGHDSNIGSVLAALGTEPYNAPGAIETKTPIGGKILFQKYRGRDGGMYADIWLVYASADQLREVSVLSLNNPPMALRLRLQGLVPNADGLYLLSDLERRFAEAIDLYETF
;
A
#
# COMPACT_ATOMS: atom_id res chain seq x y z
N MET A 1 -0.74 -0.85 75.34
CA MET A 1 -0.06 -1.87 74.47
C MET A 1 -1.01 -2.19 73.34
N SER A 2 -0.87 -1.47 72.23
CA SER A 2 -1.70 -1.63 71.03
C SER A 2 -0.82 -2.22 69.93
N LYS A 3 -1.20 -3.39 69.41
CA LYS A 3 -0.52 -4.06 68.27
C LYS A 3 -1.16 -3.59 66.99
N SER A 4 -0.43 -2.84 66.21
CA SER A 4 -0.78 -2.47 64.85
C SER A 4 -0.53 -3.64 63.91
N LEU A 5 -1.57 -4.07 63.22
CA LEU A 5 -1.55 -5.10 62.18
C LEU A 5 -1.28 -4.42 60.83
N ASN A 6 -0.11 -4.65 60.25
CA ASN A 6 0.21 -4.23 58.89
C ASN A 6 -0.41 -5.20 57.87
N LEU A 7 -1.39 -4.70 57.11
CA LEU A 7 -1.98 -5.42 55.98
C LEU A 7 -1.17 -5.09 54.73
N VAL A 8 -0.35 -6.03 54.25
CA VAL A 8 0.33 -5.94 52.96
C VAL A 8 -0.66 -6.40 51.86
N ALA A 9 -1.18 -5.46 51.11
CA ALA A 9 -1.99 -5.78 49.93
C ALA A 9 -1.05 -6.18 48.78
N ALA A 10 -1.04 -7.45 48.42
CA ALA A 10 -0.38 -7.93 47.20
C ALA A 10 -1.25 -7.59 46.01
N LEU A 11 -0.79 -6.62 45.20
CA LEU A 11 -1.35 -6.35 43.85
C LEU A 11 -0.92 -7.49 42.93
N LEU A 12 -1.82 -8.40 42.63
CA LEU A 12 -1.69 -9.35 41.51
C LEU A 12 -1.91 -8.58 40.21
N LEU A 13 -0.83 -8.24 39.48
CA LEU A 13 -0.85 -7.82 38.09
C LEU A 13 -1.26 -9.03 37.26
N LEU A 14 -2.54 -9.11 36.92
CA LEU A 14 -3.03 -9.97 35.83
C LEU A 14 -2.54 -9.36 34.51
N ALA A 15 -1.42 -9.86 34.00
CA ALA A 15 -1.02 -9.64 32.61
C ALA A 15 -2.08 -10.30 31.73
N ALA A 16 -2.97 -9.51 31.15
CA ALA A 16 -3.89 -9.96 30.12
C ALA A 16 -3.06 -10.41 28.91
N CYS A 17 -2.88 -11.73 28.74
CA CYS A 17 -2.36 -12.31 27.52
C CYS A 17 -3.41 -12.09 26.42
N SER A 18 -3.25 -11.05 25.63
CA SER A 18 -3.97 -10.92 24.35
C SER A 18 -3.61 -12.13 23.48
N PRO A 19 -4.58 -12.77 22.81
CA PRO A 19 -4.27 -13.87 21.91
C PRO A 19 -3.40 -13.35 20.76
N ARG A 20 -2.14 -13.76 20.73
CA ARG A 20 -1.26 -13.54 19.58
C ARG A 20 -1.76 -14.41 18.44
N LEU A 21 -1.93 -13.81 17.26
CA LEU A 21 -2.04 -14.59 16.04
C LEU A 21 -0.77 -15.45 15.93
N ALA A 22 -0.92 -16.73 15.58
CA ALA A 22 0.26 -17.55 15.31
C ALA A 22 1.13 -16.83 14.29
N PRO A 23 2.43 -16.63 14.54
CA PRO A 23 3.30 -15.94 13.61
C PRO A 23 3.23 -16.66 12.25
N GLY A 24 2.84 -15.95 11.21
CA GLY A 24 3.19 -16.36 9.86
C GLY A 24 4.69 -16.15 9.79
N ALA A 25 5.46 -17.21 10.09
CA ALA A 25 6.90 -17.13 10.14
C ALA A 25 7.42 -16.57 8.82
N ALA A 26 7.89 -15.33 8.86
CA ALA A 26 8.98 -14.97 7.97
C ALA A 26 10.09 -16.00 8.25
N PRO A 27 10.73 -16.59 7.23
CA PRO A 27 11.83 -17.50 7.48
C PRO A 27 12.86 -16.74 8.33
N GLU A 28 13.13 -17.23 9.55
CA GLU A 28 14.16 -16.67 10.41
C GLU A 28 15.45 -16.57 9.60
N GLY A 29 16.00 -15.36 9.46
CA GLY A 29 17.26 -15.10 8.80
C GLY A 29 17.23 -14.86 7.28
N ALA A 30 16.09 -14.60 6.66
CA ALA A 30 16.09 -14.14 5.27
C ALA A 30 16.68 -12.72 5.20
N ALA A 31 17.84 -12.58 4.56
CA ALA A 31 18.45 -11.27 4.31
C ALA A 31 17.45 -10.39 3.53
N PHE A 32 17.36 -9.12 3.91
CA PHE A 32 16.56 -8.14 3.17
C PHE A 32 17.04 -8.08 1.72
N MET A 33 16.12 -8.24 0.76
CA MET A 33 16.42 -8.30 -0.68
C MET A 33 17.52 -9.32 -1.02
N GLN A 34 17.20 -10.62 -0.95
CA GLN A 34 18.15 -11.67 -1.29
C GLN A 34 18.76 -11.43 -2.68
N ARG A 35 20.07 -11.34 -2.73
CA ARG A 35 20.87 -11.15 -3.94
C ARG A 35 21.91 -12.27 -4.08
N PRO A 36 22.33 -12.61 -5.32
CA PRO A 36 23.40 -13.57 -5.54
C PRO A 36 24.73 -13.13 -4.88
N ASP A 37 25.57 -14.11 -4.53
CA ASP A 37 26.89 -13.85 -3.99
C ASP A 37 27.73 -12.93 -4.90
N GLY A 38 28.43 -11.97 -4.30
CA GLY A 38 29.24 -10.98 -5.02
C GLY A 38 28.41 -10.00 -5.86
N PHE A 39 27.12 -9.82 -5.58
CA PHE A 39 26.28 -8.83 -6.28
C PHE A 39 26.85 -7.42 -6.16
N SER A 40 27.18 -6.96 -4.96
CA SER A 40 27.78 -5.66 -4.70
C SER A 40 29.16 -5.47 -5.36
N ASP A 41 29.85 -6.57 -5.65
CA ASP A 41 31.08 -6.51 -6.43
C ASP A 41 30.87 -6.25 -7.92
N ARG A 42 29.71 -6.59 -8.44
CA ARG A 42 29.37 -6.43 -9.86
C ARG A 42 28.56 -5.20 -10.18
N TYR A 43 27.74 -4.74 -9.21
CA TYR A 43 26.78 -3.66 -9.42
C TYR A 43 26.84 -2.63 -8.30
N ALA A 44 26.83 -1.35 -8.67
CA ALA A 44 26.70 -0.22 -7.77
C ALA A 44 25.32 0.42 -7.94
N LEU A 45 24.60 0.62 -6.83
CA LEU A 45 23.32 1.34 -6.83
C LEU A 45 23.60 2.83 -7.09
N GLU A 46 23.04 3.39 -8.16
CA GLU A 46 23.22 4.80 -8.53
C GLU A 46 21.99 5.66 -8.24
N GLU A 47 20.82 5.09 -8.40
CA GLU A 47 19.56 5.81 -8.21
C GLU A 47 18.47 4.89 -7.66
N MET A 48 17.58 5.47 -6.87
CA MET A 48 16.36 4.82 -6.38
C MET A 48 15.17 5.76 -6.54
N VAL A 49 14.16 5.32 -7.30
CA VAL A 49 12.86 5.98 -7.41
C VAL A 49 11.82 5.13 -6.68
N ILE A 50 11.10 5.73 -5.74
CA ILE A 50 10.11 5.06 -4.90
C ILE A 50 8.72 5.61 -5.20
N LEU A 51 7.76 4.72 -5.52
CA LEU A 51 6.35 5.01 -5.49
C LEU A 51 5.74 4.40 -4.22
N SER A 52 5.33 5.23 -3.28
CA SER A 52 4.81 4.83 -1.97
C SER A 52 3.30 5.00 -1.87
N ARG A 53 2.62 4.03 -1.27
CA ARG A 53 1.30 4.20 -0.69
C ARG A 53 1.42 4.88 0.68
N HIS A 54 0.47 5.78 1.04
CA HIS A 54 0.38 6.31 2.40
C HIS A 54 0.21 5.19 3.44
N ASN A 55 0.57 5.45 4.69
CA ASN A 55 0.43 4.50 5.80
C ASN A 55 -0.99 4.50 6.40
N ILE A 56 -1.18 3.87 7.57
CA ILE A 56 -2.46 3.70 8.26
C ILE A 56 -3.16 5.04 8.43
N ARG A 57 -4.43 5.09 8.09
CA ARG A 57 -5.32 6.25 8.18
C ARG A 57 -6.66 5.87 8.80
N SER A 58 -7.43 6.85 9.23
CA SER A 58 -8.84 6.61 9.53
C SER A 58 -9.63 6.26 8.25
N PRO A 59 -10.76 5.52 8.36
CA PRO A 59 -11.64 5.25 7.22
C PRO A 59 -12.10 6.55 6.54
N LEU A 60 -12.33 6.47 5.22
CA LEU A 60 -12.86 7.61 4.44
C LEU A 60 -14.30 7.98 4.86
N SER A 61 -15.03 7.02 5.42
CA SER A 61 -16.43 7.16 5.83
C SER A 61 -16.53 7.37 7.33
N GLY A 62 -17.02 8.54 7.75
CA GLY A 62 -17.25 8.90 9.16
C GLY A 62 -18.59 8.39 9.73
N LYS A 63 -18.95 8.91 10.92
CA LYS A 63 -20.26 8.66 11.57
C LYS A 63 -21.42 9.02 10.62
N GLY A 64 -22.47 8.19 10.59
CA GLY A 64 -23.63 8.39 9.71
C GLY A 64 -23.49 7.83 8.29
N SER A 65 -22.32 7.28 7.93
CA SER A 65 -22.09 6.61 6.65
C SER A 65 -22.74 5.22 6.59
N VAL A 66 -22.53 4.51 5.47
CA VAL A 66 -22.95 3.12 5.32
C VAL A 66 -22.44 2.23 6.45
N LEU A 67 -21.21 2.49 6.94
CA LEU A 67 -20.56 1.70 8.00
C LEU A 67 -21.38 1.63 9.30
N SER A 68 -22.01 2.73 9.72
CA SER A 68 -22.84 2.74 10.93
C SER A 68 -24.20 2.06 10.76
N ARG A 69 -24.59 1.73 9.54
CA ARG A 69 -25.89 1.10 9.23
C ARG A 69 -25.79 -0.40 8.99
N ILE A 70 -24.61 -0.91 8.61
CA ILE A 70 -24.41 -2.31 8.23
C ILE A 70 -23.92 -3.20 9.38
N THR A 71 -23.72 -2.66 10.56
CA THR A 71 -23.33 -3.40 11.78
C THR A 71 -24.03 -2.82 13.00
N PRO A 72 -24.38 -3.62 14.03
CA PRO A 72 -24.81 -3.14 15.33
C PRO A 72 -23.61 -2.76 16.24
N HIS A 73 -22.38 -3.09 15.82
CA HIS A 73 -21.18 -2.85 16.60
C HIS A 73 -20.66 -1.42 16.46
N GLU A 74 -19.96 -0.97 17.49
CA GLU A 74 -19.23 0.30 17.45
C GLU A 74 -17.86 0.09 16.81
N TRP A 75 -17.53 0.93 15.83
CA TRP A 75 -16.21 0.98 15.18
C TRP A 75 -15.17 1.59 16.11
N PHE A 76 -13.90 1.26 15.87
CA PHE A 76 -12.76 1.88 16.55
C PHE A 76 -12.89 3.43 16.51
N GLU A 77 -12.64 4.07 17.65
CA GLU A 77 -12.70 5.52 17.76
C GLU A 77 -11.37 6.14 17.32
N TRP A 78 -11.40 6.71 16.11
CA TRP A 78 -10.23 7.34 15.51
C TRP A 78 -9.99 8.73 16.07
N THR A 79 -8.70 9.04 16.37
CA THR A 79 -8.27 10.38 16.81
C THR A 79 -7.97 11.31 15.64
N SER A 80 -7.75 10.78 14.42
CA SER A 80 -7.59 11.55 13.18
C SER A 80 -8.94 11.74 12.47
N ALA A 81 -9.07 12.83 11.71
CA ALA A 81 -10.25 13.08 10.89
C ALA A 81 -10.40 11.99 9.79
N PRO A 82 -11.62 11.80 9.23
CA PRO A 82 -11.85 10.82 8.18
C PRO A 82 -10.84 10.95 7.01
N GLY A 83 -10.14 9.87 6.70
CA GLY A 83 -9.15 9.80 5.63
C GLY A 83 -7.79 10.40 5.95
N GLU A 84 -7.55 10.89 7.16
CA GLU A 84 -6.25 11.40 7.59
C GLU A 84 -5.36 10.31 8.19
N LEU A 85 -4.05 10.46 8.02
CA LEU A 85 -3.02 9.57 8.59
C LEU A 85 -3.18 9.49 10.11
N SER A 86 -3.14 8.28 10.66
CA SER A 86 -3.15 8.07 12.10
C SER A 86 -1.76 8.37 12.73
N LEU A 87 -1.73 8.57 14.05
CA LEU A 87 -0.47 8.72 14.78
C LEU A 87 0.41 7.48 14.64
N ARG A 88 -0.20 6.28 14.70
CA ARG A 88 0.50 5.01 14.46
C ARG A 88 1.09 4.96 13.05
N GLY A 89 0.31 5.34 12.04
CA GLY A 89 0.79 5.41 10.65
C GLY A 89 1.98 6.34 10.47
N GLY A 90 1.97 7.49 11.17
CA GLY A 90 3.10 8.42 11.19
C GLY A 90 4.35 7.83 11.84
N ALA A 91 4.22 7.18 13.00
CA ALA A 91 5.34 6.53 13.69
C ALA A 91 5.96 5.41 12.84
N LEU A 92 5.14 4.56 12.24
CA LEU A 92 5.60 3.49 11.34
C LEU A 92 6.39 4.01 10.13
N GLU A 93 6.03 5.17 9.61
CA GLU A 93 6.77 5.76 8.50
C GLU A 93 8.12 6.37 8.93
N VAL A 94 8.23 6.89 10.15
CA VAL A 94 9.52 7.29 10.71
C VAL A 94 10.45 6.07 10.83
N GLU A 95 9.96 4.95 11.37
CA GLU A 95 10.70 3.69 11.47
C GLU A 95 11.13 3.17 10.09
N MET A 96 10.23 3.22 9.10
CA MET A 96 10.55 2.82 7.73
C MET A 96 11.62 3.72 7.12
N GLY A 97 11.56 5.04 7.32
CA GLY A 97 12.57 5.99 6.87
C GLY A 97 13.93 5.73 7.50
N GLN A 98 13.96 5.47 8.82
CA GLN A 98 15.17 5.12 9.55
C GLN A 98 15.80 3.82 9.02
N PHE A 99 14.99 2.79 8.77
CA PHE A 99 15.47 1.55 8.15
C PHE A 99 16.09 1.81 6.76
N PHE A 100 15.43 2.59 5.91
CA PHE A 100 15.98 2.93 4.59
C PHE A 100 17.30 3.66 4.69
N ARG A 101 17.45 4.57 5.67
CA ARG A 101 18.72 5.23 5.95
C ARG A 101 19.81 4.22 6.30
N GLU A 102 19.54 3.34 7.26
CA GLU A 102 20.50 2.33 7.71
C GLU A 102 20.90 1.39 6.56
N TRP A 103 19.92 0.89 5.82
CA TRP A 103 20.13 0.01 4.68
C TRP A 103 20.93 0.69 3.56
N LEU A 104 20.57 1.88 3.12
CA LEU A 104 21.25 2.58 2.03
C LEU A 104 22.68 3.02 2.40
N VAL A 105 22.95 3.25 3.68
CA VAL A 105 24.32 3.43 4.17
C VAL A 105 25.11 2.11 4.09
N SER A 106 24.50 0.97 4.46
CA SER A 106 25.15 -0.34 4.36
C SER A 106 25.44 -0.76 2.92
N GLU A 107 24.62 -0.31 1.96
CA GLU A 107 24.82 -0.50 0.52
C GLU A 107 25.88 0.47 -0.09
N GLY A 108 26.42 1.40 0.71
CA GLY A 108 27.33 2.43 0.20
C GLY A 108 26.66 3.50 -0.68
N PHE A 109 25.32 3.55 -0.67
CA PHE A 109 24.57 4.53 -1.46
C PHE A 109 24.59 5.94 -0.84
N PHE A 110 24.53 6.04 0.49
CA PHE A 110 24.72 7.27 1.23
C PHE A 110 25.87 7.11 2.23
N ASP A 111 26.59 8.20 2.49
CA ASP A 111 27.53 8.26 3.61
C ASP A 111 26.77 8.30 4.95
N LYS A 112 27.36 7.76 6.02
CA LYS A 112 26.74 7.64 7.33
C LYS A 112 26.12 8.93 7.86
N ASN A 113 26.77 10.06 7.62
CA ASN A 113 26.35 11.38 8.09
C ASN A 113 25.94 12.31 6.94
N ALA A 114 25.71 11.77 5.74
CA ALA A 114 25.34 12.60 4.60
C ALA A 114 24.06 13.39 4.87
N VAL A 115 24.16 14.67 4.66
CA VAL A 115 23.02 15.53 4.34
C VAL A 115 22.93 15.51 2.82
N SER A 116 21.72 15.40 2.26
CA SER A 116 21.55 15.32 0.82
C SER A 116 22.11 16.55 0.12
N GLU A 117 22.85 16.35 -0.98
CA GLU A 117 23.21 17.43 -1.88
C GLU A 117 21.94 18.03 -2.49
N GLU A 118 21.90 19.35 -2.65
CA GLU A 118 20.77 20.05 -3.22
C GLU A 118 20.43 19.46 -4.61
N GLY A 119 19.16 19.11 -4.82
CA GLY A 119 18.67 18.52 -6.06
C GLY A 119 18.87 17.01 -6.21
N SER A 120 19.76 16.36 -5.42
CA SER A 120 19.99 14.91 -5.52
C SER A 120 18.91 14.07 -4.89
N VAL A 121 18.12 14.66 -3.98
CA VAL A 121 17.01 14.01 -3.26
C VAL A 121 15.74 14.79 -3.49
N ARG A 122 14.64 14.07 -3.80
CA ARG A 122 13.32 14.64 -4.02
C ARG A 122 12.26 13.89 -3.20
N PHE A 123 11.40 14.64 -2.53
CA PHE A 123 10.18 14.14 -1.93
C PHE A 123 8.99 14.85 -2.54
N TYR A 124 8.10 14.11 -3.19
CA TYR A 124 6.92 14.63 -3.84
C TYR A 124 5.68 13.84 -3.38
N ALA A 125 4.65 14.50 -2.94
CA ALA A 125 3.45 13.85 -2.45
C ALA A 125 2.18 14.45 -3.07
N ASN A 126 1.18 13.61 -3.25
CA ASN A 126 -0.17 14.10 -3.50
C ASN A 126 -0.57 15.10 -2.40
N SER A 127 -1.27 16.18 -2.78
CA SER A 127 -1.62 17.29 -1.90
C SER A 127 -2.74 16.95 -0.88
N ILE A 128 -2.88 15.67 -0.53
CA ILE A 128 -3.81 15.17 0.48
C ILE A 128 -3.06 14.95 1.81
N GLN A 129 -3.71 15.22 2.96
CA GLN A 129 -3.08 15.18 4.27
C GLN A 129 -2.28 13.89 4.51
N ARG A 130 -2.89 12.70 4.32
CA ARG A 130 -2.26 11.40 4.60
C ARG A 130 -1.00 11.14 3.79
N THR A 131 -0.98 11.50 2.52
CA THR A 131 0.19 11.29 1.64
C THR A 131 1.33 12.24 1.98
N ARG A 132 1.02 13.51 2.24
CA ARG A 132 2.03 14.47 2.69
C ARG A 132 2.58 14.13 4.07
N ALA A 133 1.71 13.73 5.01
CA ALA A 133 2.14 13.33 6.34
C ALA A 133 3.03 12.09 6.31
N THR A 134 2.68 11.09 5.47
CA THR A 134 3.53 9.91 5.21
C THR A 134 4.89 10.30 4.66
N ALA A 135 4.94 11.13 3.61
CA ALA A 135 6.21 11.55 3.01
C ALA A 135 7.08 12.34 4.00
N ARG A 136 6.50 13.23 4.81
CA ARG A 136 7.23 13.97 5.85
C ARG A 136 7.76 13.07 6.95
N ALA A 137 6.96 12.10 7.41
CA ALA A 137 7.39 11.15 8.44
C ALA A 137 8.54 10.27 7.93
N PHE A 138 8.44 9.75 6.70
CA PHE A 138 9.51 8.98 6.07
C PHE A 138 10.78 9.83 5.90
N ALA A 139 10.67 11.06 5.40
CA ALA A 139 11.81 11.97 5.26
C ALA A 139 12.48 12.27 6.61
N ALA A 140 11.70 12.48 7.68
CA ALA A 140 12.23 12.72 9.02
C ALA A 140 13.00 11.50 9.57
N GLY A 141 12.53 10.27 9.32
CA GLY A 141 13.27 9.06 9.67
C GLY A 141 14.54 8.89 8.84
N MET A 142 14.46 9.17 7.53
CA MET A 142 15.57 8.95 6.60
C MET A 142 16.67 10.02 6.70
N PHE A 143 16.29 11.28 6.87
CA PHE A 143 17.19 12.44 6.93
C PHE A 143 16.93 13.29 8.17
N PRO A 144 17.15 12.77 9.40
CA PRO A 144 16.75 13.45 10.63
C PRO A 144 17.49 14.77 10.88
N MET A 145 18.62 15.00 10.21
CA MET A 145 19.45 16.20 10.34
C MET A 145 19.21 17.24 9.23
N ALA A 146 18.31 16.94 8.27
CA ALA A 146 18.03 17.81 7.14
C ALA A 146 16.58 18.30 7.16
N ASP A 147 16.38 19.55 6.73
CA ASP A 147 15.02 20.08 6.47
C ASP A 147 14.62 19.72 5.03
N ILE A 148 14.05 18.53 4.88
CA ILE A 148 13.61 18.02 3.58
C ILE A 148 12.22 18.58 3.26
N ALA A 149 12.13 19.41 2.24
CA ALA A 149 10.87 19.89 1.70
C ALA A 149 10.12 18.75 0.99
N VAL A 150 8.83 18.60 1.27
CA VAL A 150 7.94 17.72 0.50
C VAL A 150 7.18 18.57 -0.50
N GLU A 151 7.49 18.38 -1.78
CA GLU A 151 6.83 19.08 -2.90
C GLU A 151 5.34 18.75 -2.95
N GLN A 152 4.55 19.74 -3.34
CA GLN A 152 3.14 19.62 -3.71
C GLN A 152 2.84 20.62 -4.82
N HIS A 153 2.08 20.23 -5.84
CA HIS A 153 1.80 21.07 -7.00
C HIS A 153 0.37 21.61 -7.03
N THR A 154 -0.47 21.17 -6.08
CA THR A 154 -1.86 21.64 -5.95
C THR A 154 -2.13 22.10 -4.51
N PRO A 155 -3.19 22.91 -4.25
CA PRO A 155 -3.58 23.26 -2.91
C PRO A 155 -3.86 22.04 -2.02
N LEU A 156 -3.57 22.16 -0.72
CA LEU A 156 -3.83 21.09 0.25
C LEU A 156 -5.31 20.68 0.24
N GLY A 157 -5.57 19.38 0.18
CA GLY A 157 -6.91 18.81 0.08
C GLY A 157 -7.40 18.61 -1.36
N THR A 158 -6.62 19.06 -2.34
CA THR A 158 -6.92 18.85 -3.78
C THR A 158 -6.02 17.74 -4.34
N MET A 159 -6.61 16.80 -5.08
CA MET A 159 -5.83 15.74 -5.74
C MET A 159 -4.92 16.35 -6.81
N ASP A 160 -3.65 16.02 -6.73
CA ASP A 160 -2.68 16.36 -7.75
C ASP A 160 -2.88 15.47 -8.99
N PRO A 161 -2.91 16.01 -10.22
CA PRO A 161 -3.12 15.23 -11.44
C PRO A 161 -2.19 14.03 -11.62
N VAL A 162 -0.95 14.08 -11.13
CA VAL A 162 0.01 12.97 -11.20
C VAL A 162 -0.46 11.78 -10.37
N PHE A 163 -1.12 12.02 -9.25
CA PHE A 163 -1.60 10.98 -8.31
C PHE A 163 -3.09 10.68 -8.45
N ASN A 164 -3.84 11.47 -9.23
CA ASN A 164 -5.28 11.32 -9.36
C ASN A 164 -5.62 10.27 -10.44
N PRO A 165 -6.18 9.09 -10.08
CA PRO A 165 -6.41 8.01 -11.03
C PRO A 165 -7.68 8.25 -11.86
N GLN A 166 -7.73 9.34 -12.61
CA GLN A 166 -8.86 9.71 -13.44
C GLN A 166 -8.74 9.15 -14.86
N ILE A 167 -9.89 8.88 -15.46
CA ILE A 167 -10.01 8.63 -16.92
C ILE A 167 -9.83 9.97 -17.63
N THR A 168 -8.67 10.19 -18.24
CA THR A 168 -8.33 11.44 -18.90
C THR A 168 -8.53 11.38 -20.41
N ARG A 169 -8.78 10.17 -20.96
CA ARG A 169 -9.12 9.94 -22.36
C ARG A 169 -10.21 8.88 -22.48
N ILE A 170 -11.27 9.13 -23.21
CA ILE A 170 -12.42 8.23 -23.31
C ILE A 170 -12.98 8.23 -24.74
N SER A 171 -13.28 7.03 -25.23
CA SER A 171 -14.05 6.78 -26.46
C SER A 171 -14.97 5.58 -26.24
N ASP A 172 -15.93 5.38 -27.13
CA ASP A 172 -16.80 4.18 -27.07
C ASP A 172 -15.96 2.89 -27.19
N GLY A 173 -14.90 2.92 -28.01
CA GLY A 173 -13.95 1.81 -28.16
C GLY A 173 -13.19 1.52 -26.87
N PHE A 174 -12.72 2.55 -26.18
CA PHE A 174 -12.08 2.41 -24.87
C PHE A 174 -13.04 1.78 -23.84
N VAL A 175 -14.27 2.30 -23.74
CA VAL A 175 -15.25 1.80 -22.77
C VAL A 175 -15.58 0.32 -23.02
N ALA A 176 -15.83 -0.06 -24.28
CA ALA A 176 -16.12 -1.44 -24.65
C ALA A 176 -14.93 -2.38 -24.33
N LYS A 177 -13.70 -1.95 -24.64
CA LYS A 177 -12.48 -2.71 -24.35
C LYS A 177 -12.26 -2.87 -22.85
N ALA A 178 -12.36 -1.79 -22.08
CA ALA A 178 -12.19 -1.81 -20.63
C ALA A 178 -13.23 -2.73 -19.94
N GLN A 179 -14.48 -2.69 -20.39
CA GLN A 179 -15.52 -3.61 -19.89
C GLN A 179 -15.21 -5.06 -20.22
N ALA A 180 -14.76 -5.37 -21.43
CA ALA A 180 -14.37 -6.73 -21.81
C ALA A 180 -13.15 -7.24 -21.00
N GLU A 181 -12.17 -6.40 -20.73
CA GLU A 181 -11.03 -6.72 -19.88
C GLU A 181 -11.47 -7.01 -18.44
N ILE A 182 -12.37 -6.21 -17.87
CA ILE A 182 -12.95 -6.44 -16.53
C ILE A 182 -13.72 -7.76 -16.46
N GLU A 183 -14.52 -8.07 -17.47
CA GLU A 183 -15.24 -9.35 -17.53
C GLU A 183 -14.26 -10.54 -17.65
N ALA A 184 -13.18 -10.39 -18.41
CA ALA A 184 -12.12 -11.41 -18.52
C ALA A 184 -11.38 -11.65 -17.19
N MET A 185 -11.32 -10.65 -16.31
CA MET A 185 -10.77 -10.77 -14.95
C MET A 185 -11.75 -11.49 -13.99
N GLY A 186 -13.00 -11.74 -14.38
CA GLY A 186 -14.04 -12.36 -13.56
C GLY A 186 -15.19 -11.41 -13.20
N GLY A 187 -15.16 -10.18 -13.68
CA GLY A 187 -16.20 -9.17 -13.48
C GLY A 187 -16.29 -8.61 -12.05
N PRO A 188 -17.10 -7.57 -11.84
CA PRO A 188 -17.21 -6.92 -10.52
C PRO A 188 -17.78 -7.82 -9.43
N ASP A 189 -18.64 -8.77 -9.78
CA ASP A 189 -19.26 -9.69 -8.83
C ASP A 189 -18.46 -10.99 -8.61
N GLY A 190 -17.30 -11.16 -9.21
CA GLY A 190 -16.30 -12.23 -9.15
C GLY A 190 -16.41 -13.26 -8.02
N PRO A 191 -15.34 -13.91 -7.58
CA PRO A 191 -15.37 -14.98 -6.59
C PRO A 191 -15.51 -14.43 -5.15
N LEU A 192 -16.56 -13.64 -4.87
CA LEU A 192 -16.74 -12.89 -3.61
C LEU A 192 -17.72 -13.51 -2.63
N LYS A 193 -18.49 -14.54 -3.02
CA LYS A 193 -19.57 -15.10 -2.21
C LYS A 193 -19.13 -15.49 -0.80
N GLU A 194 -18.04 -16.23 -0.67
CA GLU A 194 -17.54 -16.69 0.65
C GLU A 194 -16.97 -15.52 1.45
N LYS A 195 -16.33 -14.57 0.79
CA LYS A 195 -15.77 -13.36 1.42
C LYS A 195 -16.89 -12.45 1.95
N TYR A 196 -17.98 -12.31 1.18
CA TYR A 196 -19.17 -11.59 1.63
C TYR A 196 -19.80 -12.27 2.84
N ALA A 197 -19.94 -13.60 2.81
CA ALA A 197 -20.47 -14.34 3.95
C ALA A 197 -19.63 -14.17 5.22
N LEU A 198 -18.29 -14.12 5.08
CA LEU A 198 -17.38 -13.83 6.19
C LEU A 198 -17.55 -12.40 6.71
N LEU A 199 -17.58 -11.40 5.83
CA LEU A 199 -17.83 -10.00 6.19
C LEU A 199 -19.17 -9.82 6.89
N GLU A 200 -20.26 -10.38 6.33
CA GLU A 200 -21.62 -10.33 6.89
C GLU A 200 -21.67 -10.94 8.29
N LYS A 201 -20.94 -12.06 8.49
CA LYS A 201 -20.81 -12.72 9.79
C LYS A 201 -20.03 -11.84 10.78
N VAL A 202 -18.88 -11.26 10.38
CA VAL A 202 -18.04 -10.43 11.27
C VAL A 202 -18.76 -9.15 11.67
N LEU A 203 -19.45 -8.52 10.73
CA LEU A 203 -20.23 -7.31 10.94
C LEU A 203 -21.57 -7.55 11.66
N ASP A 204 -21.99 -8.80 11.83
CA ASP A 204 -23.31 -9.16 12.37
C ASP A 204 -24.46 -8.44 11.64
N MET A 205 -24.38 -8.44 10.29
CA MET A 205 -25.26 -7.62 9.44
C MET A 205 -26.74 -7.93 9.61
N LYS A 206 -27.09 -9.16 10.01
CA LYS A 206 -28.49 -9.55 10.28
C LYS A 206 -29.10 -8.80 11.47
N SER A 207 -28.28 -8.33 12.39
CA SER A 207 -28.67 -7.54 13.57
C SER A 207 -28.47 -6.03 13.35
N ALA A 208 -27.96 -5.63 12.18
CA ALA A 208 -27.67 -4.24 11.85
C ALA A 208 -28.93 -3.38 11.71
N PRO A 209 -28.84 -2.05 11.90
CA PRO A 209 -29.96 -1.14 11.65
C PRO A 209 -30.54 -1.26 10.24
N ALA A 210 -29.72 -1.50 9.22
CA ALA A 210 -30.14 -1.69 7.83
C ALA A 210 -30.93 -2.99 7.60
N ALA A 211 -30.80 -4.00 8.46
CA ALA A 211 -31.52 -5.27 8.32
C ALA A 211 -33.04 -5.12 8.36
N LYS A 212 -33.54 -4.08 9.04
CA LYS A 212 -34.99 -3.78 9.12
C LYS A 212 -35.63 -3.45 7.76
N ASN A 213 -34.81 -3.11 6.75
CA ASN A 213 -35.25 -2.73 5.41
C ASN A 213 -34.69 -3.68 4.32
N ASP A 214 -34.30 -4.91 4.67
CA ASP A 214 -33.66 -5.91 3.78
C ASP A 214 -32.44 -5.39 2.99
N THR A 215 -31.76 -4.34 3.51
CA THR A 215 -30.58 -3.75 2.88
C THR A 215 -29.25 -4.18 3.54
N ALA A 216 -29.31 -5.13 4.50
CA ALA A 216 -28.15 -5.63 5.23
C ALA A 216 -27.60 -6.91 4.61
N ALA A 217 -27.23 -6.86 3.36
CA ALA A 217 -26.48 -7.89 2.66
C ALA A 217 -25.70 -7.27 1.49
N PHE A 218 -24.60 -7.89 1.09
CA PHE A 218 -23.88 -7.47 -0.11
C PHE A 218 -24.50 -8.06 -1.37
N LEU A 219 -25.06 -9.26 -1.28
CA LEU A 219 -25.91 -9.87 -2.29
C LEU A 219 -27.39 -9.63 -1.93
N PRO A 220 -28.29 -9.36 -2.90
CA PRO A 220 -28.12 -9.54 -4.34
C PRO A 220 -27.76 -8.25 -5.12
N PHE A 221 -27.15 -7.25 -4.49
CA PHE A 221 -26.85 -5.98 -5.15
C PHE A 221 -25.77 -6.15 -6.21
N LYS A 222 -26.19 -6.34 -7.46
CA LYS A 222 -25.30 -6.49 -8.60
C LYS A 222 -24.35 -5.28 -8.71
N SER A 223 -23.07 -5.55 -8.90
CA SER A 223 -22.06 -4.51 -9.04
C SER A 223 -21.89 -4.11 -10.50
N SER A 224 -21.53 -2.84 -10.72
CA SER A 224 -21.25 -2.30 -12.05
C SER A 224 -20.17 -1.24 -12.00
N VAL A 225 -19.41 -1.14 -13.10
CA VAL A 225 -18.37 -0.12 -13.29
C VAL A 225 -18.82 0.88 -14.33
N ARG A 226 -18.52 2.15 -14.09
CA ARG A 226 -18.79 3.25 -14.99
C ARG A 226 -17.54 4.11 -15.18
N PHE A 227 -17.30 4.52 -16.41
CA PHE A 227 -16.22 5.43 -16.79
C PHE A 227 -16.79 6.76 -17.25
N GLU A 228 -16.22 7.84 -16.76
CA GLU A 228 -16.56 9.22 -17.18
C GLU A 228 -15.26 10.01 -17.32
N LEU A 229 -15.21 10.87 -18.34
CA LEU A 229 -14.05 11.73 -18.59
C LEU A 229 -13.78 12.64 -17.38
N ASN A 230 -12.51 12.77 -17.01
CA ASN A 230 -12.03 13.54 -15.86
C ASN A 230 -12.60 13.10 -14.50
N LYS A 231 -12.99 11.83 -14.39
CA LYS A 231 -13.39 11.22 -13.11
C LYS A 231 -12.67 9.90 -12.88
N GLU A 232 -12.52 9.54 -11.61
CA GLU A 232 -12.09 8.20 -11.26
C GLU A 232 -13.11 7.16 -11.74
N PRO A 233 -12.68 5.95 -12.16
CA PRO A 233 -13.58 4.85 -12.40
C PRO A 233 -14.52 4.65 -11.21
N ALA A 234 -15.82 4.55 -11.46
CA ALA A 234 -16.82 4.48 -10.39
C ALA A 234 -17.45 3.10 -10.29
N MET A 235 -17.52 2.57 -9.07
CA MET A 235 -18.21 1.33 -8.72
C MET A 235 -19.56 1.63 -8.07
N ALA A 236 -20.59 0.86 -8.46
CA ALA A 236 -21.87 0.80 -7.75
C ALA A 236 -22.18 -0.64 -7.35
N GLY A 237 -23.14 -0.83 -6.44
CA GLY A 237 -23.60 -2.16 -6.00
C GLY A 237 -22.90 -2.73 -4.77
N GLY A 238 -23.00 -4.05 -4.62
CA GLY A 238 -22.56 -4.76 -3.41
C GLY A 238 -21.07 -4.65 -3.14
N LEU A 239 -20.24 -4.72 -4.19
CA LEU A 239 -18.79 -4.62 -4.05
C LEU A 239 -18.34 -3.28 -3.49
N LYS A 240 -18.99 -2.16 -3.84
CA LYS A 240 -18.66 -0.85 -3.26
C LYS A 240 -18.90 -0.81 -1.76
N MET A 241 -20.03 -1.35 -1.31
CA MET A 241 -20.36 -1.41 0.12
C MET A 241 -19.43 -2.36 0.87
N ALA A 242 -19.15 -3.54 0.29
CA ALA A 242 -18.25 -4.53 0.85
C ALA A 242 -16.79 -4.01 0.93
N CYS A 243 -16.33 -3.27 -0.08
CA CYS A 243 -15.03 -2.60 -0.06
C CYS A 243 -14.92 -1.60 1.10
N SER A 244 -15.95 -0.78 1.33
CA SER A 244 -15.95 0.17 2.45
C SER A 244 -15.86 -0.54 3.80
N ALA A 245 -16.55 -1.66 3.97
CA ALA A 245 -16.49 -2.48 5.18
C ALA A 245 -15.13 -3.18 5.35
N SER A 246 -14.61 -3.76 4.27
CA SER A 246 -13.30 -4.40 4.21
C SER A 246 -12.18 -3.43 4.57
N ASP A 247 -12.17 -2.24 3.96
CA ASP A 247 -11.20 -1.18 4.24
C ASP A 247 -11.24 -0.75 5.72
N ALA A 248 -12.45 -0.51 6.27
CA ALA A 248 -12.61 -0.11 7.67
C ALA A 248 -12.14 -1.21 8.64
N LEU A 249 -12.48 -2.49 8.39
CA LEU A 249 -12.00 -3.61 9.21
C LEU A 249 -10.49 -3.81 9.12
N THR A 250 -9.91 -3.68 7.92
CA THR A 250 -8.46 -3.77 7.71
C THR A 250 -7.73 -2.67 8.48
N LEU A 251 -8.23 -1.44 8.42
CA LEU A 251 -7.66 -0.32 9.17
C LEU A 251 -7.80 -0.52 10.68
N GLN A 252 -8.98 -0.98 11.14
CA GLN A 252 -9.22 -1.31 12.54
C GLN A 252 -8.33 -2.45 13.02
N PHE A 253 -8.09 -3.48 12.21
CA PHE A 253 -7.14 -4.56 12.51
C PHE A 253 -5.74 -4.01 12.83
N TYR A 254 -5.25 -3.02 12.10
CA TYR A 254 -3.93 -2.45 12.34
C TYR A 254 -3.89 -1.48 13.52
N GLU A 255 -4.96 -0.73 13.76
CA GLU A 255 -4.96 0.34 14.77
C GLU A 255 -5.39 -0.15 16.16
N GLU A 256 -6.38 -1.06 16.26
CA GLU A 256 -6.86 -1.62 17.54
C GLU A 256 -5.89 -2.68 18.08
N PRO A 257 -5.27 -2.45 19.25
CA PRO A 257 -4.33 -3.41 19.82
C PRO A 257 -4.97 -4.76 20.18
N ASP A 258 -6.22 -4.77 20.62
CA ASP A 258 -6.96 -5.97 20.99
C ASP A 258 -7.63 -6.59 19.76
N LEU A 259 -7.14 -7.75 19.32
CA LEU A 259 -7.67 -8.48 18.16
C LEU A 259 -9.13 -8.90 18.30
N LEU A 260 -9.59 -9.16 19.52
CA LEU A 260 -11.02 -9.47 19.74
C LEU A 260 -11.88 -8.24 19.51
N LYS A 261 -11.44 -7.06 19.96
CA LYS A 261 -12.14 -5.81 19.69
C LYS A 261 -12.07 -5.45 18.19
N ALA A 262 -10.91 -5.64 17.56
CA ALA A 262 -10.77 -5.44 16.13
C ALA A 262 -11.76 -6.27 15.31
N GLY A 263 -12.06 -7.50 15.76
CA GLY A 263 -13.01 -8.45 15.16
C GLY A 263 -14.42 -8.40 15.76
N PHE A 264 -14.79 -7.34 16.48
CA PHE A 264 -16.09 -7.22 17.14
C PHE A 264 -16.44 -8.40 18.06
N GLY A 265 -15.48 -8.81 18.89
CA GLY A 265 -15.60 -9.94 19.81
C GLY A 265 -15.32 -11.31 19.17
N ARG A 266 -14.94 -11.37 17.91
CA ARG A 266 -14.63 -12.62 17.19
C ARG A 266 -13.12 -12.82 17.11
N SER A 267 -12.68 -14.04 17.45
CA SER A 267 -11.30 -14.46 17.22
C SER A 267 -11.14 -14.86 15.75
N LEU A 268 -10.58 -13.96 14.95
CA LEU A 268 -10.32 -14.20 13.54
C LEU A 268 -8.88 -14.67 13.32
N THR A 269 -8.71 -15.67 12.48
CA THR A 269 -7.41 -16.17 12.04
C THR A 269 -6.74 -15.18 11.07
N ARG A 270 -5.43 -15.28 10.87
CA ARG A 270 -4.70 -14.53 9.85
C ARG A 270 -5.33 -14.69 8.46
N ARG A 271 -5.72 -15.92 8.13
CA ARG A 271 -6.38 -16.21 6.86
C ARG A 271 -7.71 -15.47 6.72
N GLU A 272 -8.55 -15.44 7.76
CA GLU A 272 -9.83 -14.71 7.71
C GLU A 272 -9.61 -13.21 7.57
N TRP A 273 -8.61 -12.62 8.21
CA TRP A 273 -8.22 -11.23 8.00
C TRP A 273 -7.77 -10.96 6.56
N THR A 274 -6.98 -11.87 5.97
CA THR A 274 -6.59 -11.78 4.55
C THR A 274 -7.81 -11.89 3.62
N GLU A 275 -8.75 -12.79 3.89
CA GLU A 275 -9.98 -12.92 3.10
C GLU A 275 -10.85 -11.66 3.20
N ILE A 276 -10.95 -11.03 4.37
CA ILE A 276 -11.62 -9.75 4.55
C ILE A 276 -10.95 -8.66 3.70
N SER A 277 -9.64 -8.52 3.82
CA SER A 277 -8.87 -7.49 3.11
C SER A 277 -8.90 -7.69 1.59
N SER A 278 -8.94 -8.95 1.12
CA SER A 278 -8.95 -9.29 -0.31
C SER A 278 -10.19 -8.79 -1.07
N VAL A 279 -11.27 -8.42 -0.38
CA VAL A 279 -12.44 -7.76 -1.00
C VAL A 279 -12.05 -6.38 -1.53
N LYS A 280 -11.24 -5.65 -0.77
CA LYS A 280 -10.68 -4.36 -1.21
C LYS A 280 -9.68 -4.54 -2.35
N ASP A 281 -8.82 -5.58 -2.28
CA ASP A 281 -7.90 -5.90 -3.37
C ASP A 281 -8.66 -6.16 -4.68
N TRP A 282 -9.77 -6.94 -4.61
CA TRP A 282 -10.64 -7.18 -5.78
C TRP A 282 -11.30 -5.90 -6.32
N TYR A 283 -11.81 -5.07 -5.43
CA TYR A 283 -12.37 -3.76 -5.83
C TYR A 283 -11.33 -2.91 -6.58
N GLN A 284 -10.10 -2.88 -6.10
CA GLN A 284 -9.00 -2.17 -6.70
C GLN A 284 -8.61 -2.74 -8.07
N ASP A 285 -8.49 -4.07 -8.17
CA ASP A 285 -8.18 -4.74 -9.43
C ASP A 285 -9.20 -4.40 -10.51
N ILE A 286 -10.49 -4.48 -10.18
CA ILE A 286 -11.59 -4.15 -11.11
C ILE A 286 -11.56 -2.68 -11.56
N LEU A 287 -11.25 -1.75 -10.68
CA LEU A 287 -11.28 -0.32 -11.00
C LEU A 287 -10.00 0.22 -11.63
N PHE A 288 -8.84 -0.38 -11.30
CA PHE A 288 -7.56 0.24 -11.62
C PHE A 288 -6.53 -0.69 -12.27
N ALA A 289 -6.80 -2.02 -12.36
CA ALA A 289 -5.82 -2.97 -12.89
C ALA A 289 -6.24 -3.63 -14.22
N ALA A 290 -7.46 -3.40 -14.72
CA ALA A 290 -7.80 -3.78 -16.10
C ALA A 290 -6.86 -3.04 -17.07
N PRO A 291 -6.20 -3.72 -18.04
CA PRO A 291 -5.05 -3.17 -18.76
C PRO A 291 -5.26 -1.79 -19.38
N SER A 292 -6.37 -1.57 -20.08
CA SER A 292 -6.67 -0.27 -20.69
C SER A 292 -6.98 0.80 -19.64
N VAL A 293 -7.68 0.44 -18.56
CA VAL A 293 -7.98 1.36 -17.45
C VAL A 293 -6.69 1.72 -16.73
N ALA A 294 -5.84 0.74 -16.43
CA ALA A 294 -4.56 0.95 -15.75
C ALA A 294 -3.66 1.94 -16.49
N VAL A 295 -3.51 1.77 -17.80
CA VAL A 295 -2.75 2.70 -18.65
C VAL A 295 -3.35 4.11 -18.61
N ASN A 296 -4.67 4.24 -18.69
CA ASN A 296 -5.34 5.53 -18.71
C ASN A 296 -5.15 6.29 -17.38
N VAL A 297 -5.45 5.64 -16.26
CA VAL A 297 -5.39 6.30 -14.93
C VAL A 297 -3.97 6.47 -14.42
N ALA A 298 -3.02 5.64 -14.84
CA ALA A 298 -1.62 5.76 -14.43
C ALA A 298 -0.79 6.66 -15.35
N HIS A 299 -1.32 7.11 -16.51
CA HIS A 299 -0.54 7.81 -17.51
C HIS A 299 0.32 8.96 -16.95
N PRO A 300 -0.22 9.91 -16.16
CA PRO A 300 0.61 10.99 -15.60
C PRO A 300 1.70 10.47 -14.65
N MET A 301 1.41 9.45 -13.84
CA MET A 301 2.37 8.84 -12.93
C MET A 301 3.47 8.06 -13.68
N LEU A 302 3.12 7.36 -14.77
CA LEU A 302 4.11 6.69 -15.62
C LEU A 302 5.09 7.69 -16.24
N GLN A 303 4.59 8.84 -16.71
CA GLN A 303 5.42 9.93 -17.25
C GLN A 303 6.35 10.48 -16.16
N GLU A 304 5.85 10.73 -14.96
CA GLU A 304 6.61 11.24 -13.83
C GLU A 304 7.72 10.27 -13.40
N LEU A 305 7.40 8.98 -13.24
CA LEU A 305 8.38 7.95 -12.87
C LEU A 305 9.47 7.79 -13.94
N LEU A 306 9.09 7.78 -15.23
CA LEU A 306 10.06 7.68 -16.33
C LEU A 306 10.96 8.92 -16.39
N ALA A 307 10.40 10.11 -16.15
CA ALA A 307 11.16 11.34 -16.08
C ALA A 307 12.19 11.33 -14.95
N GLU A 308 11.82 10.85 -13.77
CA GLU A 308 12.77 10.69 -12.65
C GLU A 308 13.87 9.67 -12.99
N LEU A 309 13.54 8.48 -13.50
CA LEU A 309 14.53 7.47 -13.88
C LEU A 309 15.55 7.93 -14.93
N ARG A 310 15.21 8.96 -15.71
CA ARG A 310 16.08 9.56 -16.72
C ARG A 310 16.90 10.77 -16.23
N ARG A 311 16.67 11.22 -15.00
CA ARG A 311 17.44 12.35 -14.47
C ARG A 311 18.86 11.94 -14.10
N PRO A 312 19.88 12.60 -14.66
CA PRO A 312 21.27 12.21 -14.42
C PRO A 312 21.80 12.63 -13.03
N ASP A 313 21.18 13.65 -12.44
CA ASP A 313 21.57 14.28 -11.16
C ASP A 313 20.76 13.77 -9.96
N ARG A 314 19.72 12.97 -10.22
CA ARG A 314 18.89 12.41 -9.17
C ARG A 314 19.49 11.11 -8.63
N ARG A 315 19.62 11.03 -7.31
CA ARG A 315 20.01 9.81 -6.62
C ARG A 315 18.82 9.13 -5.95
N PHE A 316 17.93 9.94 -5.38
CA PHE A 316 16.78 9.42 -4.63
C PHE A 316 15.53 10.26 -4.90
N ALA A 317 14.44 9.59 -5.28
CA ALA A 317 13.13 10.21 -5.41
C ALA A 317 12.08 9.39 -4.64
N PHE A 318 11.24 10.06 -3.84
CA PHE A 318 10.15 9.46 -3.09
C PHE A 318 8.83 10.13 -3.47
N LEU A 319 8.00 9.41 -4.20
CA LEU A 319 6.68 9.85 -4.64
C LEU A 319 5.62 9.18 -3.77
N CYS A 320 4.83 9.95 -3.02
CA CYS A 320 3.83 9.40 -2.09
C CYS A 320 2.41 9.62 -2.58
N GLY A 321 1.74 8.53 -2.93
CA GLY A 321 0.37 8.48 -3.40
C GLY A 321 -0.48 7.44 -2.65
N HIS A 322 -1.24 6.69 -3.42
CA HIS A 322 -2.29 5.79 -2.97
C HIS A 322 -2.07 4.36 -3.47
N ASP A 323 -2.85 3.43 -2.94
CA ASP A 323 -2.92 2.04 -3.42
C ASP A 323 -3.31 1.96 -4.91
N SER A 324 -4.23 2.84 -5.37
CA SER A 324 -4.62 2.93 -6.78
C SER A 324 -3.44 3.30 -7.70
N ASN A 325 -2.51 4.17 -7.25
CA ASN A 325 -1.31 4.51 -8.02
C ASN A 325 -0.38 3.30 -8.17
N ILE A 326 -0.13 2.58 -7.08
CA ILE A 326 0.69 1.36 -7.13
C ILE A 326 0.02 0.32 -8.04
N GLY A 327 -1.26 0.02 -7.80
CA GLY A 327 -1.99 -1.00 -8.56
C GLY A 327 -2.04 -0.70 -10.06
N SER A 328 -2.36 0.53 -10.43
CA SER A 328 -2.45 0.91 -11.85
C SER A 328 -1.09 0.98 -12.54
N VAL A 329 -0.04 1.49 -11.89
CA VAL A 329 1.32 1.51 -12.46
C VAL A 329 1.82 0.08 -12.70
N LEU A 330 1.70 -0.82 -11.72
CA LEU A 330 2.13 -2.20 -11.85
C LEU A 330 1.36 -2.96 -12.94
N ALA A 331 0.05 -2.74 -13.03
CA ALA A 331 -0.78 -3.34 -14.08
C ALA A 331 -0.43 -2.78 -15.47
N ALA A 332 -0.23 -1.47 -15.62
CA ALA A 332 0.17 -0.84 -16.87
C ALA A 332 1.54 -1.31 -17.36
N LEU A 333 2.48 -1.59 -16.44
CA LEU A 333 3.80 -2.15 -16.75
C LEU A 333 3.76 -3.66 -17.03
N GLY A 334 2.61 -4.33 -16.85
CA GLY A 334 2.47 -5.76 -17.07
C GLY A 334 3.20 -6.60 -16.02
N THR A 335 3.06 -6.26 -14.75
CA THR A 335 3.66 -7.04 -13.66
C THR A 335 3.05 -8.45 -13.60
N GLU A 336 3.90 -9.46 -13.41
CA GLU A 336 3.45 -10.83 -13.16
C GLU A 336 2.64 -10.93 -11.88
N PRO A 337 1.70 -11.89 -11.77
CA PRO A 337 0.92 -12.08 -10.54
C PRO A 337 1.83 -12.29 -9.32
N TYR A 338 1.55 -11.60 -8.24
CA TYR A 338 2.28 -11.68 -6.98
C TYR A 338 1.34 -11.63 -5.78
N ASN A 339 1.84 -12.07 -4.64
CA ASN A 339 1.21 -11.89 -3.34
C ASN A 339 2.25 -11.41 -2.34
N ALA A 340 1.90 -10.44 -1.50
CA ALA A 340 2.75 -9.89 -0.46
C ALA A 340 2.72 -10.79 0.80
N PRO A 341 3.75 -11.60 1.07
CA PRO A 341 3.76 -12.50 2.23
C PRO A 341 3.82 -11.70 3.53
N GLY A 342 3.18 -12.21 4.59
CA GLY A 342 3.19 -11.56 5.91
C GLY A 342 2.27 -10.34 6.04
N ALA A 343 1.70 -9.81 4.96
CA ALA A 343 0.62 -8.81 4.99
C ALA A 343 -0.75 -9.49 5.01
N ILE A 344 -1.81 -8.74 5.35
CA ILE A 344 -3.20 -9.16 5.11
C ILE A 344 -3.73 -8.59 3.79
N GLU A 345 -3.18 -7.47 3.32
CA GLU A 345 -3.41 -6.89 1.99
C GLU A 345 -2.37 -7.46 1.02
N THR A 346 -2.80 -8.32 0.11
CA THR A 346 -1.88 -9.15 -0.68
C THR A 346 -1.33 -8.46 -1.93
N LYS A 347 -1.92 -7.35 -2.33
CA LYS A 347 -1.56 -6.60 -3.54
C LYS A 347 -0.80 -5.31 -3.25
N THR A 348 -1.39 -4.46 -2.46
CA THR A 348 -0.85 -3.14 -2.15
C THR A 348 -0.86 -2.90 -0.64
N PRO A 349 0.05 -3.54 0.14
CA PRO A 349 0.08 -3.39 1.60
C PRO A 349 0.12 -1.93 2.05
N ILE A 350 -0.50 -1.63 3.20
CA ILE A 350 -0.44 -0.29 3.82
C ILE A 350 1.04 0.12 4.02
N GLY A 351 1.36 1.36 3.62
CA GLY A 351 2.74 1.86 3.64
C GLY A 351 3.67 1.16 2.65
N GLY A 352 3.15 0.31 1.74
CA GLY A 352 3.93 -0.38 0.73
C GLY A 352 4.59 0.58 -0.27
N LYS A 353 5.77 0.20 -0.73
CA LYS A 353 6.64 1.01 -1.59
C LYS A 353 7.15 0.19 -2.75
N ILE A 354 6.91 0.65 -3.97
CA ILE A 354 7.57 0.08 -5.16
C ILE A 354 8.88 0.83 -5.35
N LEU A 355 9.97 0.09 -5.37
CA LEU A 355 11.31 0.60 -5.59
C LEU A 355 11.73 0.28 -7.03
N PHE A 356 12.05 1.28 -7.80
CA PHE A 356 12.77 1.19 -9.06
C PHE A 356 14.22 1.54 -8.77
N GLN A 357 15.08 0.54 -8.80
CA GLN A 357 16.52 0.66 -8.48
C GLN A 357 17.32 0.65 -9.76
N LYS A 358 18.23 1.59 -9.91
CA LYS A 358 19.12 1.73 -11.07
C LYS A 358 20.54 1.42 -10.65
N TYR A 359 21.15 0.50 -11.36
CA TYR A 359 22.49 0.01 -11.07
C TYR A 359 23.43 0.25 -12.24
N ARG A 360 24.68 0.57 -11.91
CA ARG A 360 25.79 0.51 -12.85
C ARG A 360 26.55 -0.80 -12.67
N GLY A 361 26.66 -1.59 -13.75
CA GLY A 361 27.50 -2.77 -13.80
C GLY A 361 28.98 -2.43 -13.98
N ARG A 362 29.88 -3.29 -13.53
CA ARG A 362 31.33 -3.18 -13.82
C ARG A 362 31.66 -3.26 -15.31
N ASP A 363 30.79 -3.85 -16.11
CA ASP A 363 30.85 -3.88 -17.56
C ASP A 363 30.48 -2.57 -18.23
N GLY A 364 30.10 -1.55 -17.44
CA GLY A 364 29.63 -0.24 -17.89
C GLY A 364 28.15 -0.24 -18.28
N GLY A 365 27.46 -1.35 -18.22
CA GLY A 365 26.02 -1.48 -18.49
C GLY A 365 25.17 -0.82 -17.41
N MET A 366 23.96 -0.37 -17.80
CA MET A 366 22.96 0.14 -16.86
C MET A 366 21.83 -0.88 -16.69
N TYR A 367 21.51 -1.16 -15.44
CA TYR A 367 20.57 -2.21 -15.06
C TYR A 367 19.48 -1.66 -14.13
N ALA A 368 18.36 -2.36 -14.05
CA ALA A 368 17.25 -2.02 -13.17
C ALA A 368 16.73 -3.24 -12.41
N ASP A 369 16.24 -3.01 -11.20
CA ASP A 369 15.51 -3.99 -10.38
C ASP A 369 14.24 -3.36 -9.82
N ILE A 370 13.20 -4.18 -9.60
CA ILE A 370 11.91 -3.71 -9.11
C ILE A 370 11.52 -4.53 -7.88
N TRP A 371 11.24 -3.84 -6.77
CA TRP A 371 10.86 -4.46 -5.52
C TRP A 371 9.63 -3.82 -4.91
N LEU A 372 8.81 -4.62 -4.26
CA LEU A 372 7.78 -4.17 -3.32
C LEU A 372 8.32 -4.35 -1.91
N VAL A 373 8.45 -3.25 -1.16
CA VAL A 373 8.90 -3.21 0.24
C VAL A 373 7.76 -2.73 1.13
N TYR A 374 7.52 -3.44 2.24
CA TYR A 374 6.42 -3.13 3.17
C TYR A 374 6.69 -3.76 4.54
N ALA A 375 6.14 -3.18 5.60
CA ALA A 375 6.14 -3.82 6.91
C ALA A 375 5.13 -4.97 6.96
N SER A 376 5.47 -6.08 7.61
CA SER A 376 4.52 -7.18 7.84
C SER A 376 3.36 -6.73 8.72
N ALA A 377 2.27 -7.49 8.72
CA ALA A 377 1.12 -7.20 9.57
C ALA A 377 1.49 -7.17 11.06
N ASP A 378 2.42 -8.01 11.49
CA ASP A 378 2.89 -8.03 12.87
C ASP A 378 3.74 -6.79 13.18
N GLN A 379 4.68 -6.43 12.29
CA GLN A 379 5.48 -5.19 12.42
C GLN A 379 4.59 -3.94 12.49
N LEU A 380 3.53 -3.87 11.67
CA LEU A 380 2.56 -2.76 11.70
C LEU A 380 1.79 -2.69 13.02
N ARG A 381 1.34 -3.85 13.53
CA ARG A 381 0.56 -3.91 14.77
C ARG A 381 1.40 -3.66 16.02
N GLU A 382 2.61 -4.14 16.05
CA GLU A 382 3.53 -3.99 17.18
C GLU A 382 4.30 -2.67 17.17
N VAL A 383 4.21 -1.88 16.09
CA VAL A 383 5.06 -0.71 15.84
C VAL A 383 6.52 -1.09 16.06
N SER A 384 6.92 -2.17 15.38
CA SER A 384 8.24 -2.75 15.56
C SER A 384 9.32 -1.80 15.06
N VAL A 385 10.40 -1.70 15.83
CA VAL A 385 11.62 -1.03 15.36
C VAL A 385 12.19 -1.81 14.19
N LEU A 386 12.27 -1.17 13.03
CA LEU A 386 12.86 -1.74 11.84
C LEU A 386 14.38 -1.50 11.83
N SER A 387 15.16 -2.52 11.47
CA SER A 387 16.62 -2.49 11.41
C SER A 387 17.13 -3.55 10.45
N LEU A 388 18.44 -3.58 10.18
CA LEU A 388 19.05 -4.65 9.37
C LEU A 388 18.85 -6.04 9.98
N ASN A 389 18.64 -6.15 11.30
CA ASN A 389 18.35 -7.42 11.99
C ASN A 389 16.84 -7.74 12.08
N ASN A 390 15.98 -6.74 11.86
CA ASN A 390 14.53 -6.88 11.78
C ASN A 390 14.00 -6.07 10.60
N PRO A 391 14.34 -6.47 9.36
CA PRO A 391 14.01 -5.70 8.17
C PRO A 391 12.51 -5.79 7.84
N PRO A 392 11.97 -4.83 7.09
CA PRO A 392 10.67 -4.99 6.46
C PRO A 392 10.68 -6.15 5.45
N MET A 393 9.52 -6.54 4.97
CA MET A 393 9.38 -7.51 3.90
C MET A 393 9.80 -6.89 2.57
N ALA A 394 10.45 -7.69 1.73
CA ALA A 394 10.82 -7.32 0.37
C ALA A 394 10.44 -8.43 -0.61
N LEU A 395 9.73 -8.08 -1.67
CA LEU A 395 9.31 -8.98 -2.73
C LEU A 395 9.80 -8.44 -4.08
N ARG A 396 10.64 -9.21 -4.78
CA ARG A 396 11.08 -8.85 -6.13
C ARG A 396 9.93 -9.02 -7.11
N LEU A 397 9.62 -7.96 -7.87
CA LEU A 397 8.59 -7.98 -8.89
C LEU A 397 9.17 -8.32 -10.27
N ARG A 398 8.36 -9.01 -11.07
CA ARG A 398 8.71 -9.41 -12.44
C ARG A 398 7.73 -8.78 -13.42
N LEU A 399 8.25 -8.39 -14.59
CA LEU A 399 7.44 -7.85 -15.67
C LEU A 399 7.30 -8.90 -16.78
N GLN A 400 6.08 -9.13 -17.23
CA GLN A 400 5.78 -10.09 -18.29
C GLN A 400 6.54 -9.76 -19.58
N GLY A 401 7.18 -10.76 -20.16
CA GLY A 401 7.90 -10.63 -21.42
C GLY A 401 9.25 -9.90 -21.34
N LEU A 402 9.69 -9.43 -20.16
CA LEU A 402 11.05 -8.97 -19.95
C LEU A 402 11.91 -10.09 -19.36
N VAL A 403 13.10 -10.30 -19.94
CA VAL A 403 14.01 -11.35 -19.48
C VAL A 403 15.13 -10.71 -18.64
N PRO A 404 15.22 -11.02 -17.34
CA PRO A 404 16.32 -10.54 -16.52
C PRO A 404 17.61 -11.30 -16.82
N ASN A 405 18.76 -10.70 -16.49
CA ASN A 405 20.06 -11.38 -16.52
C ASN A 405 20.17 -12.46 -15.40
N ALA A 406 21.32 -13.14 -15.33
CA ALA A 406 21.55 -14.21 -14.34
C ALA A 406 21.44 -13.73 -12.87
N ASP A 407 21.68 -12.45 -12.61
CA ASP A 407 21.57 -11.80 -11.28
C ASP A 407 20.15 -11.27 -11.01
N GLY A 408 19.25 -11.45 -11.96
CA GLY A 408 17.85 -11.06 -11.86
C GLY A 408 17.57 -9.60 -12.20
N LEU A 409 18.50 -8.87 -12.81
CA LEU A 409 18.36 -7.49 -13.24
C LEU A 409 17.89 -7.39 -14.69
N TYR A 410 17.04 -6.42 -14.98
CA TYR A 410 16.72 -6.00 -16.35
C TYR A 410 17.79 -5.04 -16.89
N LEU A 411 17.96 -4.95 -18.21
CA LEU A 411 18.60 -3.78 -18.79
C LEU A 411 17.72 -2.55 -18.50
N LEU A 412 18.33 -1.44 -18.10
CA LEU A 412 17.60 -0.19 -17.84
C LEU A 412 16.81 0.24 -19.09
N SER A 413 17.41 0.10 -20.27
CA SER A 413 16.75 0.44 -21.55
C SER A 413 15.49 -0.39 -21.81
N ASP A 414 15.42 -1.64 -21.34
CA ASP A 414 14.24 -2.48 -21.50
C ASP A 414 13.13 -2.03 -20.55
N LEU A 415 13.45 -1.63 -19.32
CA LEU A 415 12.50 -1.06 -18.41
C LEU A 415 11.98 0.29 -18.93
N GLU A 416 12.85 1.19 -19.37
CA GLU A 416 12.46 2.48 -19.95
C GLU A 416 11.56 2.31 -21.19
N ARG A 417 11.87 1.33 -22.05
CA ARG A 417 11.04 0.99 -23.19
C ARG A 417 9.65 0.51 -22.75
N ARG A 418 9.55 -0.33 -21.69
CA ARG A 418 8.26 -0.77 -21.15
C ARG A 418 7.42 0.41 -20.64
N PHE A 419 8.03 1.39 -19.96
CA PHE A 419 7.35 2.62 -19.59
C PHE A 419 6.85 3.40 -20.83
N ALA A 420 7.71 3.56 -21.84
CA ALA A 420 7.36 4.26 -23.07
C ALA A 420 6.20 3.55 -23.81
N GLU A 421 6.24 2.22 -23.94
CA GLU A 421 5.15 1.42 -24.54
C GLU A 421 3.81 1.64 -23.82
N ALA A 422 3.81 1.67 -22.47
CA ALA A 422 2.61 1.94 -21.69
C ALA A 422 2.11 3.38 -21.87
N ILE A 423 3.02 4.36 -21.94
CA ILE A 423 2.69 5.76 -22.18
C ILE A 423 2.13 5.93 -23.60
N ASP A 424 2.74 5.32 -24.62
CA ASP A 424 2.29 5.42 -26.00
C ASP A 424 0.94 4.73 -26.25
N LEU A 425 0.66 3.63 -25.52
CA LEU A 425 -0.63 2.95 -25.59
C LEU A 425 -1.81 3.86 -25.22
N TYR A 426 -1.61 4.80 -24.28
CA TYR A 426 -2.63 5.79 -23.92
C TYR A 426 -3.11 6.61 -25.12
N GLU A 427 -2.23 6.91 -26.08
CA GLU A 427 -2.60 7.70 -27.27
C GLU A 427 -3.57 6.98 -28.21
N THR A 428 -3.78 5.69 -28.01
CA THR A 428 -4.68 4.86 -28.85
C THR A 428 -6.13 4.81 -28.33
N PHE A 429 -6.44 5.43 -27.20
CA PHE A 429 -7.77 5.38 -26.53
C PHE A 429 -8.78 6.39 -27.03
#